data_a325378d836574dba0f07e1b306fe065
#
_entry.id   a325378d836574dba0f07e1b306fe065
#
_cell.length_a   1.000
_cell.length_b   1.000
_cell.length_c   1.000
_cell.angle_alpha   90.00
_cell.angle_beta   90.00
_cell.angle_gamma   90.00
#
_symmetry.space_group_name_H-M   'P 1'
#
loop_
_entity.id
_entity.type
_entity.pdbx_description
1 polymer ?
#
loop_
_entity_poly.entity_id
_entity_poly.type
_entity_poly.pdbx_seq_one_letter_code
_entity_poly.pdbx_strand_id
1 'polypeptide(L)'
;MDTKLNECIIVRKKLGDTIVMAKNRDRMYRPELEVVHELINGVEVVYLHDTITDWSEGINEFGIGVLNTALMVGYDEKEKQLVKKTGKKSKDGIKIREALGQKTLKDTIVIAAKFMGGIKGHTFISTEDKVVSIETTSKHNPRFTIHQSDAHVVRTNHGHDHWDAGYTEGPDYLSSKVRKASAEKLTGKIEDPQKVLDALRQDLFSTKSNLNMARKTDKMNTSSQVLLNLSDLIFELNYFDDKVDKFHGIKTNLPKGYEPKIKIEIKKL
;
A
#
# COMPACT_ATOMS: atom_id res chain seq x y z
N MET A 1 -8.96 -16.88 17.16
CA MET A 1 -7.84 -16.50 16.26
C MET A 1 -8.06 -15.07 15.88
N ASP A 2 -7.23 -14.18 16.38
CA ASP A 2 -7.30 -12.79 16.03
C ASP A 2 -7.08 -12.65 14.51
N THR A 3 -8.00 -11.99 13.84
CA THR A 3 -7.81 -11.59 12.45
C THR A 3 -6.55 -10.75 12.41
N LYS A 4 -5.52 -11.22 11.71
CA LYS A 4 -4.25 -10.50 11.54
C LYS A 4 -4.57 -9.12 10.96
N LEU A 5 -4.54 -8.11 11.80
CA LEU A 5 -4.84 -6.74 11.40
C LEU A 5 -3.67 -6.19 10.59
N ASN A 6 -3.97 -5.71 9.43
CA ASN A 6 -3.03 -5.01 8.55
C ASN A 6 -3.42 -3.54 8.55
N GLU A 7 -2.52 -2.69 8.97
CA GLU A 7 -2.72 -1.25 8.89
C GLU A 7 -1.64 -0.62 8.03
N CYS A 8 -1.90 0.54 7.48
CA CYS A 8 -0.97 1.19 6.56
C CYS A 8 -1.21 2.70 6.54
N ILE A 9 -0.23 3.42 5.98
CA ILE A 9 -0.39 4.79 5.48
C ILE A 9 0.01 4.77 4.02
N ILE A 10 -0.79 5.37 3.16
CA ILE A 10 -0.44 5.61 1.75
C ILE A 10 -0.41 7.10 1.51
N VAL A 11 0.62 7.53 0.79
CA VAL A 11 0.80 8.91 0.33
C VAL A 11 1.04 8.90 -1.17
N ARG A 12 0.43 9.84 -1.88
CA ARG A 12 0.79 10.20 -3.25
C ARG A 12 1.06 11.69 -3.30
N LYS A 13 2.17 12.08 -3.91
CA LYS A 13 2.56 13.48 -4.04
C LYS A 13 3.32 13.74 -5.34
N LYS A 14 3.15 14.94 -5.90
CA LYS A 14 4.01 15.51 -6.93
C LYS A 14 5.12 16.34 -6.27
N LEU A 15 6.35 16.15 -6.72
CA LEU A 15 7.58 16.76 -6.22
C LEU A 15 8.37 17.31 -7.42
N GLY A 16 8.15 18.58 -7.77
CA GLY A 16 8.62 19.11 -9.05
C GLY A 16 7.97 18.35 -10.21
N ASP A 17 8.78 17.74 -11.06
CA ASP A 17 8.32 16.92 -12.18
C ASP A 17 8.18 15.43 -11.81
N THR A 18 8.54 15.06 -10.59
CA THR A 18 8.51 13.67 -10.12
C THR A 18 7.20 13.37 -9.40
N ILE A 19 6.58 12.25 -9.75
CA ILE A 19 5.41 11.72 -9.05
C ILE A 19 5.83 10.52 -8.20
N VAL A 20 5.54 10.60 -6.90
CA VAL A 20 5.81 9.50 -5.97
C VAL A 20 4.55 9.00 -5.29
N MET A 21 4.54 7.69 -5.06
CA MET A 21 3.62 7.03 -4.14
C MET A 21 4.43 6.33 -3.06
N ALA A 22 4.05 6.51 -1.80
CA ALA A 22 4.76 5.91 -0.69
C ALA A 22 3.79 5.23 0.28
N LYS A 23 4.28 4.20 0.98
CA LYS A 23 3.47 3.44 1.92
C LYS A 23 4.29 2.94 3.09
N ASN A 24 3.74 3.08 4.31
CA ASN A 24 4.13 2.27 5.47
C ASN A 24 3.21 1.05 5.56
N ARG A 25 3.80 -0.12 5.75
CA ARG A 25 3.09 -1.40 5.95
C ARG A 25 3.19 -1.82 7.40
N ASP A 26 2.12 -1.69 8.15
CA ASP A 26 2.04 -2.11 9.54
C ASP A 26 1.42 -3.50 9.64
N ARG A 27 2.05 -4.40 10.40
CA ARG A 27 1.65 -5.80 10.52
C ARG A 27 1.70 -6.26 11.96
N MET A 28 0.75 -7.12 12.33
CA MET A 28 0.74 -7.86 13.61
C MET A 28 1.50 -9.19 13.51
N TYR A 29 2.08 -9.48 12.38
CA TYR A 29 2.88 -10.69 12.12
C TYR A 29 4.14 -10.27 11.37
N ARG A 30 5.13 -11.15 11.38
CA ARG A 30 6.33 -10.98 10.57
C ARG A 30 6.01 -11.41 9.14
N PRO A 31 6.00 -10.50 8.15
CA PRO A 31 5.76 -10.86 6.76
C PRO A 31 6.97 -11.58 6.16
N GLU A 32 6.71 -12.43 5.18
CA GLU A 32 7.73 -12.96 4.27
C GLU A 32 7.60 -12.18 2.96
N LEU A 33 8.61 -11.39 2.62
CA LEU A 33 8.56 -10.44 1.53
C LEU A 33 9.46 -10.87 0.38
N GLU A 34 8.94 -10.73 -0.84
CA GLU A 34 9.68 -10.88 -2.08
C GLU A 34 9.49 -9.63 -2.94
N VAL A 35 10.53 -9.19 -3.63
CA VAL A 35 10.40 -8.26 -4.75
C VAL A 35 10.40 -9.09 -6.01
N VAL A 36 9.32 -9.01 -6.76
CA VAL A 36 9.08 -9.81 -7.96
C VAL A 36 9.08 -8.88 -9.17
N HIS A 37 9.82 -9.31 -10.20
CA HIS A 37 9.84 -8.69 -11.51
C HIS A 37 9.42 -9.72 -12.54
N GLU A 38 8.27 -9.53 -13.18
CA GLU A 38 7.71 -10.49 -14.14
C GLU A 38 6.84 -9.82 -15.20
N LEU A 39 6.46 -10.59 -16.22
CA LEU A 39 5.43 -10.20 -17.18
C LEU A 39 4.06 -10.66 -16.73
N ILE A 40 3.12 -9.73 -16.64
CA ILE A 40 1.70 -10.02 -16.38
C ILE A 40 0.90 -9.50 -17.58
N ASN A 41 0.25 -10.39 -18.31
CA ASN A 41 -0.47 -10.06 -19.55
C ASN A 41 0.39 -9.35 -20.59
N GLY A 42 1.70 -9.64 -20.65
CA GLY A 42 2.65 -8.99 -21.54
C GLY A 42 3.04 -7.58 -21.14
N VAL A 43 2.80 -7.20 -19.89
CA VAL A 43 3.22 -5.95 -19.26
C VAL A 43 4.30 -6.26 -18.24
N GLU A 44 5.40 -5.51 -18.28
CA GLU A 44 6.49 -5.62 -17.32
C GLU A 44 6.09 -4.97 -15.99
N VAL A 45 6.18 -5.72 -14.89
CA VAL A 45 5.71 -5.30 -13.57
C VAL A 45 6.77 -5.59 -12.52
N VAL A 46 7.03 -4.61 -11.63
CA VAL A 46 7.77 -4.82 -10.38
C VAL A 46 6.84 -4.61 -9.20
N TYR A 47 6.81 -5.57 -8.29
CA TYR A 47 5.95 -5.49 -7.12
C TYR A 47 6.53 -6.18 -5.90
N LEU A 48 6.10 -5.71 -4.73
CA LEU A 48 6.26 -6.41 -3.47
C LEU A 48 5.21 -7.51 -3.37
N HIS A 49 5.64 -8.70 -2.98
CA HIS A 49 4.78 -9.83 -2.66
C HIS A 49 5.00 -10.27 -1.21
N ASP A 50 3.94 -10.27 -0.42
CA ASP A 50 3.91 -10.86 0.92
C ASP A 50 3.38 -12.30 0.79
N THR A 51 4.28 -13.29 0.86
CA THR A 51 3.94 -14.69 0.60
C THR A 51 3.00 -15.30 1.64
N ILE A 52 2.94 -14.71 2.86
CA ILE A 52 2.03 -15.17 3.92
C ILE A 52 0.58 -14.82 3.59
N THR A 53 0.33 -13.61 3.08
CA THR A 53 -1.03 -13.10 2.84
C THR A 53 -1.39 -13.04 1.37
N ASP A 54 -0.44 -13.31 0.47
CA ASP A 54 -0.54 -13.13 -0.98
C ASP A 54 -0.82 -11.68 -1.40
N TRP A 55 -0.44 -10.71 -0.56
CA TRP A 55 -0.63 -9.30 -0.82
C TRP A 55 0.45 -8.75 -1.75
N SER A 56 0.05 -7.86 -2.64
CA SER A 56 0.97 -7.23 -3.60
C SER A 56 0.77 -5.72 -3.68
N GLU A 57 1.79 -5.01 -4.16
CA GLU A 57 1.77 -3.59 -4.49
C GLU A 57 3.00 -3.25 -5.33
N GLY A 58 2.87 -2.38 -6.32
CA GLY A 58 3.98 -2.14 -7.25
C GLY A 58 3.70 -1.13 -8.35
N ILE A 59 4.51 -1.21 -9.39
CA ILE A 59 4.51 -0.34 -10.55
C ILE A 59 4.73 -1.16 -11.82
N ASN A 60 4.19 -0.71 -12.96
CA ASN A 60 4.44 -1.31 -14.25
C ASN A 60 5.23 -0.38 -15.19
N GLU A 61 5.65 -0.92 -16.34
CA GLU A 61 6.43 -0.21 -17.38
C GLU A 61 5.74 1.01 -17.98
N PHE A 62 4.42 1.11 -17.84
CA PHE A 62 3.63 2.27 -18.28
C PHE A 62 3.52 3.36 -17.20
N GLY A 63 4.28 3.25 -16.10
CA GLY A 63 4.23 4.19 -15.00
C GLY A 63 2.93 4.14 -14.19
N ILE A 64 2.20 3.03 -14.24
CA ILE A 64 1.00 2.84 -13.43
C ILE A 64 1.41 2.22 -12.09
N GLY A 65 1.30 3.00 -11.02
CA GLY A 65 1.51 2.52 -9.65
C GLY A 65 0.21 2.10 -8.99
N VAL A 66 0.23 1.00 -8.24
CA VAL A 66 -0.91 0.52 -7.44
C VAL A 66 -0.45 0.27 -6.01
N LEU A 67 -1.01 1.03 -5.07
CA LEU A 67 -0.87 0.81 -3.63
C LEU A 67 -2.26 0.63 -3.00
N ASN A 68 -2.33 -0.20 -1.96
CA ASN A 68 -3.58 -0.41 -1.24
C ASN A 68 -3.35 -0.39 0.27
N THR A 69 -4.32 0.13 1.03
CA THR A 69 -4.37 -0.02 2.50
C THR A 69 -5.69 -0.66 2.92
N ALA A 70 -5.62 -1.50 3.93
CA ALA A 70 -6.80 -2.11 4.49
C ALA A 70 -7.75 -1.02 5.03
N LEU A 71 -8.98 -1.07 4.57
CA LEU A 71 -10.09 -0.42 5.24
C LEU A 71 -10.62 -1.43 6.25
N MET A 72 -10.42 -1.15 7.52
CA MET A 72 -10.80 -2.08 8.59
C MET A 72 -12.32 -2.12 8.73
N VAL A 73 -12.94 -2.79 7.79
CA VAL A 73 -14.34 -3.20 7.91
C VAL A 73 -14.32 -4.46 8.74
N GLY A 74 -15.07 -4.50 9.82
CA GLY A 74 -15.30 -5.76 10.51
C GLY A 74 -15.77 -6.78 9.49
N TYR A 75 -15.01 -7.85 9.29
CA TYR A 75 -15.51 -8.97 8.49
C TYR A 75 -16.85 -9.36 9.08
N ASP A 76 -17.89 -9.48 8.25
CA ASP A 76 -19.10 -10.08 8.74
C ASP A 76 -18.80 -11.53 9.21
N GLU A 77 -19.60 -12.05 10.11
CA GLU A 77 -19.33 -13.38 10.69
C GLU A 77 -19.29 -14.48 9.61
N LYS A 78 -19.98 -14.30 8.48
CA LYS A 78 -19.96 -15.24 7.36
C LYS A 78 -18.61 -15.20 6.63
N GLU A 79 -18.04 -14.01 6.42
CA GLU A 79 -16.69 -13.86 5.84
C GLU A 79 -15.63 -14.43 6.78
N LYS A 80 -15.72 -14.17 8.10
CA LYS A 80 -14.83 -14.78 9.10
C LYS A 80 -14.91 -16.30 9.07
N GLN A 81 -16.12 -16.85 9.00
CA GLN A 81 -16.33 -18.29 8.92
C GLN A 81 -15.80 -18.88 7.60
N LEU A 82 -15.97 -18.16 6.47
CA LEU A 82 -15.48 -18.59 5.17
C LEU A 82 -13.94 -18.63 5.14
N VAL A 83 -13.28 -17.59 5.61
CA VAL A 83 -11.80 -17.54 5.76
C VAL A 83 -11.32 -18.66 6.69
N LYS A 84 -12.00 -18.88 7.82
CA LYS A 84 -11.68 -19.93 8.79
C LYS A 84 -11.87 -21.33 8.21
N LYS A 85 -12.93 -21.53 7.40
CA LYS A 85 -13.29 -22.83 6.81
C LYS A 85 -12.45 -23.17 5.58
N THR A 86 -12.06 -22.20 4.79
CA THR A 86 -11.38 -22.43 3.49
C THR A 86 -9.88 -22.25 3.55
N GLY A 87 -9.35 -21.63 4.61
CA GLY A 87 -7.92 -21.25 4.70
C GLY A 87 -7.45 -20.35 3.56
N LYS A 88 -8.38 -19.84 2.74
CA LYS A 88 -8.06 -19.09 1.52
C LYS A 88 -7.48 -17.73 1.90
N LYS A 89 -6.31 -17.45 1.38
CA LYS A 89 -5.68 -16.13 1.37
C LYS A 89 -6.60 -15.12 0.68
N SER A 90 -6.48 -13.84 1.03
CA SER A 90 -7.19 -12.78 0.31
C SER A 90 -6.85 -12.85 -1.18
N LYS A 91 -7.86 -12.73 -2.04
CA LYS A 91 -7.65 -12.63 -3.48
C LYS A 91 -7.22 -11.22 -3.93
N ASP A 92 -7.12 -10.29 -2.98
CA ASP A 92 -6.83 -8.88 -3.31
C ASP A 92 -5.43 -8.72 -3.89
N GLY A 93 -4.43 -9.46 -3.41
CA GLY A 93 -3.10 -9.46 -3.99
C GLY A 93 -3.07 -9.92 -5.45
N ILE A 94 -3.81 -10.97 -5.79
CA ILE A 94 -3.95 -11.43 -7.17
C ILE A 94 -4.55 -10.32 -8.05
N LYS A 95 -5.59 -9.64 -7.56
CA LYS A 95 -6.24 -8.54 -8.30
C LYS A 95 -5.33 -7.32 -8.45
N ILE A 96 -4.49 -7.03 -7.45
CA ILE A 96 -3.48 -5.97 -7.57
C ILE A 96 -2.50 -6.32 -8.69
N ARG A 97 -2.03 -7.57 -8.77
CA ARG A 97 -1.17 -8.02 -9.87
C ARG A 97 -1.89 -7.97 -11.23
N GLU A 98 -3.15 -8.42 -11.30
CA GLU A 98 -3.98 -8.28 -12.50
C GLU A 98 -4.14 -6.80 -12.94
N ALA A 99 -4.34 -5.90 -11.98
CA ALA A 99 -4.43 -4.47 -12.21
C ALA A 99 -3.10 -3.87 -12.71
N LEU A 100 -1.98 -4.29 -12.13
CA LEU A 100 -0.64 -3.90 -12.59
C LEU A 100 -0.33 -4.41 -14.00
N GLY A 101 -0.88 -5.57 -14.40
CA GLY A 101 -0.76 -6.12 -15.75
C GLY A 101 -1.59 -5.41 -16.83
N GLN A 102 -2.07 -4.19 -16.57
CA GLN A 102 -2.84 -3.41 -17.55
C GLN A 102 -1.99 -2.29 -18.16
N LYS A 103 -2.26 -1.95 -19.43
CA LYS A 103 -1.53 -0.93 -20.18
C LYS A 103 -2.08 0.48 -19.97
N THR A 104 -3.31 0.60 -19.48
CA THR A 104 -3.97 1.90 -19.32
C THR A 104 -4.53 2.09 -17.91
N LEU A 105 -4.56 3.34 -17.44
CA LEU A 105 -5.19 3.69 -16.18
C LEU A 105 -6.66 3.25 -16.13
N LYS A 106 -7.39 3.36 -17.24
CA LYS A 106 -8.79 2.97 -17.33
C LYS A 106 -8.98 1.48 -17.04
N ASP A 107 -8.19 0.62 -17.69
CA ASP A 107 -8.31 -0.83 -17.53
C ASP A 107 -7.89 -1.26 -16.12
N THR A 108 -6.87 -0.62 -15.56
CA THR A 108 -6.45 -0.81 -14.16
C THR A 108 -7.58 -0.49 -13.19
N ILE A 109 -8.29 0.63 -13.39
CA ILE A 109 -9.45 1.03 -12.56
C ILE A 109 -10.58 0.00 -12.68
N VAL A 110 -10.87 -0.49 -13.89
CA VAL A 110 -11.93 -1.49 -14.10
C VAL A 110 -11.70 -2.75 -13.26
N ILE A 111 -10.46 -3.22 -13.16
CA ILE A 111 -10.13 -4.38 -12.32
C ILE A 111 -10.25 -4.02 -10.83
N ALA A 112 -9.68 -2.89 -10.43
CA ALA A 112 -9.63 -2.49 -9.02
C ALA A 112 -11.01 -2.16 -8.44
N ALA A 113 -11.88 -1.52 -9.23
CA ALA A 113 -13.21 -1.05 -8.82
C ALA A 113 -14.35 -2.02 -9.20
N LYS A 114 -14.04 -3.26 -9.60
CA LYS A 114 -15.06 -4.23 -9.97
C LYS A 114 -16.02 -4.51 -8.81
N PHE A 115 -17.31 -4.30 -9.03
CA PHE A 115 -18.32 -4.60 -8.02
C PHE A 115 -18.28 -6.09 -7.64
N MET A 116 -18.35 -6.39 -6.34
CA MET A 116 -18.24 -7.74 -5.76
C MET A 116 -16.99 -8.54 -6.15
N GLY A 117 -16.00 -7.88 -6.71
CA GLY A 117 -14.79 -8.56 -7.17
C GLY A 117 -13.56 -7.66 -7.21
N GLY A 118 -13.64 -6.36 -6.89
CA GLY A 118 -12.53 -5.43 -6.85
C GLY A 118 -11.59 -5.60 -5.65
N ILE A 119 -10.60 -4.74 -5.58
CA ILE A 119 -9.63 -4.71 -4.48
C ILE A 119 -10.27 -4.02 -3.28
N LYS A 120 -10.37 -4.72 -2.15
CA LYS A 120 -10.96 -4.17 -0.92
C LYS A 120 -9.98 -3.19 -0.24
N GLY A 121 -10.54 -2.16 0.40
CA GLY A 121 -9.79 -1.14 1.12
C GLY A 121 -9.71 0.17 0.36
N HIS A 122 -8.70 0.98 0.67
CA HIS A 122 -8.33 2.15 -0.13
C HIS A 122 -7.26 1.73 -1.14
N THR A 123 -7.58 1.82 -2.42
CA THR A 123 -6.64 1.57 -3.51
C THR A 123 -6.29 2.87 -4.19
N PHE A 124 -5.01 3.20 -4.25
CA PHE A 124 -4.48 4.28 -5.09
C PHE A 124 -3.96 3.69 -6.38
N ILE A 125 -4.44 4.23 -7.49
CA ILE A 125 -3.91 3.98 -8.81
C ILE A 125 -3.44 5.32 -9.35
N SER A 126 -2.18 5.43 -9.67
CA SER A 126 -1.60 6.69 -10.15
C SER A 126 -0.74 6.47 -11.38
N THR A 127 -0.81 7.45 -12.26
CA THR A 127 0.16 7.73 -13.32
C THR A 127 0.79 9.09 -13.06
N GLU A 128 1.64 9.57 -13.95
CA GLU A 128 2.16 10.94 -13.87
C GLU A 128 1.03 11.99 -13.90
N ASP A 129 0.01 11.78 -14.74
CA ASP A 129 -1.02 12.77 -15.00
C ASP A 129 -2.18 12.75 -14.01
N LYS A 130 -2.47 11.60 -13.41
CA LYS A 130 -3.69 11.40 -12.61
C LYS A 130 -3.46 10.48 -11.44
N VAL A 131 -4.21 10.70 -10.38
CA VAL A 131 -4.38 9.75 -9.29
C VAL A 131 -5.86 9.48 -9.05
N VAL A 132 -6.19 8.21 -8.92
CA VAL A 132 -7.51 7.73 -8.57
C VAL A 132 -7.44 7.04 -7.22
N SER A 133 -8.19 7.53 -6.25
CA SER A 133 -8.43 6.82 -4.99
C SER A 133 -9.75 6.06 -5.10
N ILE A 134 -9.71 4.78 -4.78
CA ILE A 134 -10.87 3.90 -4.80
C ILE A 134 -11.09 3.39 -3.39
N GLU A 135 -12.30 3.50 -2.88
CA GLU A 135 -12.72 2.94 -1.61
C GLU A 135 -13.74 1.82 -1.84
N THR A 136 -13.34 0.61 -1.49
CA THR A 136 -14.16 -0.60 -1.71
C THR A 136 -14.32 -1.36 -0.40
N THR A 137 -15.56 -1.74 -0.09
CA THR A 137 -15.89 -2.57 1.06
C THR A 137 -16.69 -3.82 0.61
N SER A 138 -16.89 -4.77 1.51
CA SER A 138 -17.77 -5.92 1.24
C SER A 138 -19.26 -5.55 1.19
N LYS A 139 -19.63 -4.37 1.70
CA LYS A 139 -21.01 -3.93 1.86
C LYS A 139 -21.45 -2.84 0.91
N HIS A 140 -20.49 -2.07 0.37
CA HIS A 140 -20.78 -0.89 -0.42
C HIS A 140 -20.23 -1.01 -1.83
N ASN A 141 -20.91 -0.37 -2.77
CA ASN A 141 -20.38 -0.20 -4.12
C ASN A 141 -19.06 0.58 -4.05
N PRO A 142 -18.09 0.24 -4.92
CA PRO A 142 -16.86 1.02 -5.00
C PRO A 142 -17.16 2.49 -5.25
N ARG A 143 -16.51 3.35 -4.48
CA ARG A 143 -16.46 4.79 -4.74
C ARG A 143 -15.06 5.17 -5.19
N PHE A 144 -14.97 6.05 -6.14
CA PHE A 144 -13.68 6.53 -6.62
C PHE A 144 -13.70 8.05 -6.80
N THR A 145 -12.57 8.66 -6.47
CA THR A 145 -12.33 10.09 -6.66
C THR A 145 -11.11 10.24 -7.56
N ILE A 146 -11.27 11.00 -8.64
CA ILE A 146 -10.17 11.39 -9.52
C ILE A 146 -9.61 12.70 -9.00
N HIS A 147 -8.33 12.71 -8.68
CA HIS A 147 -7.63 13.89 -8.19
C HIS A 147 -6.77 14.50 -9.31
N GLN A 148 -6.50 15.77 -9.20
CA GLN A 148 -5.57 16.47 -10.09
C GLN A 148 -4.15 15.91 -10.00
N SER A 149 -3.35 16.11 -11.02
CA SER A 149 -1.99 15.57 -11.11
C SER A 149 -1.05 16.07 -10.02
N ASP A 150 -1.28 17.26 -9.48
CA ASP A 150 -0.50 17.87 -8.39
C ASP A 150 -1.04 17.54 -7.00
N ALA A 151 -2.15 16.81 -6.90
CA ALA A 151 -2.79 16.53 -5.61
C ALA A 151 -1.85 15.76 -4.67
N HIS A 152 -1.77 16.24 -3.43
CA HIS A 152 -1.20 15.52 -2.30
C HIS A 152 -2.32 14.74 -1.61
N VAL A 153 -2.30 13.42 -1.71
CA VAL A 153 -3.37 12.56 -1.22
C VAL A 153 -2.80 11.57 -0.20
N VAL A 154 -3.43 11.50 0.96
CA VAL A 154 -3.07 10.57 2.05
C VAL A 154 -4.28 9.76 2.47
N ARG A 155 -4.10 8.46 2.67
CA ARG A 155 -5.11 7.55 3.24
C ARG A 155 -4.50 6.65 4.30
N THR A 156 -5.31 6.31 5.27
CA THR A 156 -5.03 5.36 6.35
C THR A 156 -6.17 4.32 6.45
N ASN A 157 -6.60 3.92 7.64
CA ASN A 157 -7.49 2.77 7.82
C ASN A 157 -8.94 3.10 8.21
N HIS A 158 -9.33 4.38 8.16
CA HIS A 158 -10.73 4.81 8.36
C HIS A 158 -11.39 5.19 7.03
N GLY A 159 -12.71 5.07 6.94
CA GLY A 159 -13.47 5.43 5.75
C GLY A 159 -13.36 6.93 5.43
N HIS A 160 -13.28 7.24 4.16
CA HIS A 160 -13.25 8.61 3.65
C HIS A 160 -14.51 8.92 2.83
N ASP A 161 -14.81 8.07 1.86
CA ASP A 161 -15.99 8.19 1.01
C ASP A 161 -17.18 7.36 1.56
N HIS A 162 -16.87 6.31 2.33
CA HIS A 162 -17.82 5.51 3.12
C HIS A 162 -17.55 5.75 4.61
N TRP A 163 -18.17 6.77 5.17
CA TRP A 163 -17.95 7.23 6.55
C TRP A 163 -18.18 6.15 7.62
N ASP A 164 -19.02 5.16 7.31
CA ASP A 164 -19.36 4.01 8.14
C ASP A 164 -18.45 2.79 7.93
N ALA A 165 -17.41 2.95 7.09
CA ALA A 165 -16.45 1.91 6.78
C ALA A 165 -15.13 2.10 7.53
N GLY A 166 -14.44 1.01 7.80
CA GLY A 166 -13.20 1.02 8.54
C GLY A 166 -13.40 1.27 10.02
N TYR A 167 -12.41 1.89 10.64
CA TYR A 167 -12.55 2.37 12.02
C TYR A 167 -13.45 3.60 12.02
N THR A 168 -14.49 3.58 12.84
CA THR A 168 -15.47 4.67 12.98
C THR A 168 -15.39 5.35 14.34
N GLU A 169 -14.81 4.69 15.34
CA GLU A 169 -14.64 5.16 16.70
C GLU A 169 -13.49 4.46 17.45
N GLY A 170 -13.20 4.89 18.65
CA GLY A 170 -12.23 4.28 19.56
C GLY A 170 -10.77 4.60 19.25
N PRO A 171 -9.82 3.95 19.96
CA PRO A 171 -8.39 4.26 19.88
C PRO A 171 -7.78 4.04 18.50
N ASP A 172 -8.23 3.03 17.75
CA ASP A 172 -7.72 2.72 16.42
C ASP A 172 -8.20 3.74 15.37
N TYR A 173 -9.43 4.23 15.51
CA TYR A 173 -9.93 5.35 14.72
C TYR A 173 -9.12 6.61 14.98
N LEU A 174 -8.90 6.96 16.25
CA LEU A 174 -8.06 8.10 16.62
C LEU A 174 -6.65 7.96 16.05
N SER A 175 -6.04 6.79 16.21
CA SER A 175 -4.71 6.48 15.64
C SER A 175 -4.71 6.67 14.12
N SER A 176 -5.70 6.15 13.42
CA SER A 176 -5.80 6.29 11.96
C SER A 176 -5.91 7.77 11.53
N LYS A 177 -6.70 8.58 12.23
CA LYS A 177 -6.86 10.01 11.97
C LYS A 177 -5.58 10.80 12.25
N VAL A 178 -4.93 10.56 13.39
CA VAL A 178 -3.69 11.25 13.79
C VAL A 178 -2.57 10.93 12.82
N ARG A 179 -2.40 9.67 12.44
CA ARG A 179 -1.38 9.25 11.46
C ARG A 179 -1.61 9.89 10.09
N LYS A 180 -2.88 9.98 9.65
CA LYS A 180 -3.21 10.68 8.40
C LYS A 180 -2.79 12.15 8.46
N ALA A 181 -3.22 12.87 9.49
CA ALA A 181 -2.89 14.29 9.64
C ALA A 181 -1.38 14.54 9.76
N SER A 182 -0.67 13.67 10.49
CA SER A 182 0.79 13.72 10.61
C SER A 182 1.48 13.51 9.26
N ALA A 183 1.06 12.51 8.50
CA ALA A 183 1.60 12.23 7.18
C ALA A 183 1.32 13.39 6.20
N GLU A 184 0.11 13.95 6.19
CA GLU A 184 -0.24 15.12 5.37
C GLU A 184 0.67 16.31 5.69
N LYS A 185 0.86 16.60 6.99
CA LYS A 185 1.71 17.73 7.44
C LYS A 185 3.17 17.55 7.07
N LEU A 186 3.74 16.37 7.32
CA LEU A 186 5.18 16.14 7.12
C LEU A 186 5.51 15.94 5.65
N THR A 187 4.82 15.06 4.96
CA THR A 187 5.09 14.81 3.54
C THR A 187 4.69 16.01 2.66
N GLY A 188 3.73 16.85 3.11
CA GLY A 188 3.36 18.08 2.45
C GLY A 188 4.52 19.07 2.25
N LYS A 189 5.51 19.06 3.15
CA LYS A 189 6.69 19.95 3.14
C LYS A 189 7.90 19.36 2.40
N ILE A 190 7.86 18.10 2.00
CA ILE A 190 8.97 17.43 1.33
C ILE A 190 9.00 17.83 -0.14
N GLU A 191 10.19 18.11 -0.65
CA GLU A 191 10.46 18.42 -2.06
C GLU A 191 11.38 17.38 -2.70
N ASP A 192 12.03 16.54 -1.89
CA ASP A 192 12.96 15.50 -2.33
C ASP A 192 12.29 14.12 -2.20
N PRO A 193 12.12 13.35 -3.29
CA PRO A 193 11.53 12.02 -3.27
C PRO A 193 12.15 11.07 -2.24
N GLN A 194 13.47 11.13 -2.04
CA GLN A 194 14.17 10.25 -1.12
C GLN A 194 13.80 10.52 0.35
N LYS A 195 13.33 11.72 0.67
CA LYS A 195 12.94 12.11 2.03
C LYS A 195 11.50 11.75 2.38
N VAL A 196 10.70 11.29 1.43
CA VAL A 196 9.29 10.92 1.70
C VAL A 196 9.22 9.76 2.68
N LEU A 197 10.03 8.71 2.48
CA LEU A 197 10.07 7.57 3.39
C LEU A 197 10.62 7.95 4.77
N ASP A 198 11.61 8.84 4.82
CA ASP A 198 12.16 9.34 6.10
C ASP A 198 11.10 10.14 6.86
N ALA A 199 10.32 10.97 6.17
CA ALA A 199 9.20 11.69 6.80
C ALA A 199 8.16 10.73 7.39
N LEU A 200 7.86 9.61 6.70
CA LEU A 200 6.95 8.59 7.19
C LEU A 200 7.52 7.73 8.34
N ARG A 201 8.82 7.85 8.65
CA ARG A 201 9.47 7.17 9.78
C ARG A 201 9.59 8.03 11.03
N GLN A 202 9.30 9.33 10.95
CA GLN A 202 9.46 10.22 12.10
C GLN A 202 8.56 9.84 13.26
N ASP A 203 9.15 9.69 14.43
CA ASP A 203 8.46 9.54 15.70
C ASP A 203 8.01 10.93 16.18
N LEU A 204 6.72 11.22 16.09
CA LEU A 204 6.12 12.46 16.59
C LEU A 204 5.63 12.33 18.03
N PHE A 205 5.57 11.12 18.54
CA PHE A 205 5.12 10.75 19.87
C PHE A 205 6.18 9.85 20.52
N SER A 206 5.89 9.30 21.70
CA SER A 206 6.80 8.32 22.30
C SER A 206 7.06 7.12 21.37
N THR A 207 8.22 6.54 21.42
CA THR A 207 8.71 5.50 20.48
C THR A 207 7.74 4.31 20.30
N LYS A 208 7.01 3.95 21.37
CA LYS A 208 6.00 2.86 21.35
C LYS A 208 4.58 3.36 21.10
N SER A 209 4.39 4.60 20.68
CA SER A 209 3.07 5.15 20.48
C SER A 209 2.39 4.56 19.23
N ASN A 210 1.13 4.18 19.39
CA ASN A 210 0.26 3.77 18.29
C ASN A 210 -0.11 4.93 17.34
N LEU A 211 0.25 6.17 17.73
CA LEU A 211 0.00 7.39 16.96
C LEU A 211 1.12 7.72 15.98
N ASN A 212 2.28 7.07 16.09
CA ASN A 212 3.38 7.24 15.14
C ASN A 212 3.04 6.67 13.77
N MET A 213 3.56 7.29 12.73
CA MET A 213 3.38 6.83 11.36
C MET A 213 4.14 5.53 11.08
N ALA A 214 5.37 5.41 11.60
CA ALA A 214 6.07 4.14 11.70
C ALA A 214 5.91 3.59 13.12
N ARG A 215 5.34 2.42 13.25
CA ARG A 215 4.98 1.83 14.54
C ARG A 215 6.01 0.83 15.01
N LYS A 216 6.28 0.87 16.31
CA LYS A 216 7.12 -0.09 17.05
C LYS A 216 6.41 -0.47 18.34
N THR A 217 5.23 -1.07 18.23
CA THR A 217 4.42 -1.47 19.40
C THR A 217 4.44 -2.96 19.59
N ASP A 218 4.06 -3.46 20.77
CA ASP A 218 4.00 -4.88 21.06
C ASP A 218 2.98 -5.65 20.19
N LYS A 219 2.02 -4.93 19.60
CA LYS A 219 0.96 -5.52 18.75
C LYS A 219 1.14 -5.25 17.27
N MET A 220 1.68 -4.10 16.90
CA MET A 220 1.72 -3.64 15.52
C MET A 220 3.07 -2.99 15.22
N ASN A 221 3.74 -3.47 14.18
CA ASN A 221 5.02 -2.95 13.75
C ASN A 221 5.00 -2.57 12.28
N THR A 222 5.67 -1.49 11.92
CA THR A 222 5.94 -1.14 10.52
C THR A 222 7.03 -2.09 10.01
N SER A 223 6.60 -3.08 9.24
CA SER A 223 7.48 -4.13 8.72
C SER A 223 8.27 -3.69 7.48
N SER A 224 7.68 -2.80 6.69
CA SER A 224 8.30 -2.32 5.46
C SER A 224 7.69 -1.00 5.00
N GLN A 225 8.44 -0.32 4.14
CA GLN A 225 8.01 0.86 3.40
C GLN A 225 8.23 0.63 1.92
N VAL A 226 7.30 1.10 1.09
CA VAL A 226 7.40 1.06 -0.37
C VAL A 226 7.40 2.48 -0.88
N LEU A 227 8.28 2.79 -1.84
CA LEU A 227 8.24 4.00 -2.66
C LEU A 227 8.17 3.59 -4.12
N LEU A 228 7.22 4.16 -4.84
CA LEU A 228 7.10 4.09 -6.28
C LEU A 228 7.38 5.48 -6.83
N ASN A 229 8.43 5.64 -7.61
CA ASN A 229 8.67 6.84 -8.39
C ASN A 229 8.15 6.56 -9.81
N LEU A 230 7.01 7.14 -10.14
CA LEU A 230 6.30 6.83 -11.39
C LEU A 230 6.97 7.47 -12.61
N SER A 231 7.63 8.61 -12.42
CA SER A 231 8.31 9.32 -13.49
C SER A 231 9.60 8.64 -13.94
N ASP A 232 10.34 8.08 -12.99
CA ASP A 232 11.60 7.38 -13.26
C ASP A 232 11.46 5.86 -13.32
N LEU A 233 10.24 5.34 -13.16
CA LEU A 233 9.92 3.91 -13.12
C LEU A 233 10.75 3.16 -12.06
N ILE A 234 10.87 3.74 -10.86
CA ILE A 234 11.64 3.16 -9.76
C ILE A 234 10.70 2.54 -8.73
N PHE A 235 11.01 1.33 -8.33
CA PHE A 235 10.46 0.65 -7.17
C PHE A 235 11.52 0.59 -6.07
N GLU A 236 11.19 1.06 -4.88
CA GLU A 236 12.05 0.98 -3.69
C GLU A 236 11.30 0.31 -2.54
N LEU A 237 11.94 -0.67 -1.93
CA LEU A 237 11.48 -1.35 -0.72
C LEU A 237 12.48 -1.11 0.40
N ASN A 238 12.03 -0.55 1.51
CA ASN A 238 12.75 -0.56 2.78
C ASN A 238 12.04 -1.52 3.72
N TYR A 239 12.73 -2.55 4.19
CA TYR A 239 12.22 -3.52 5.16
C TYR A 239 12.94 -3.40 6.49
N PHE A 240 12.21 -3.60 7.58
CA PHE A 240 12.75 -3.48 8.92
C PHE A 240 13.41 -4.79 9.36
N ASP A 241 14.68 -4.72 9.75
CA ASP A 241 15.40 -5.82 10.39
C ASP A 241 15.42 -5.59 11.91
N ASP A 242 14.63 -6.38 12.64
CA ASP A 242 14.49 -6.29 14.09
C ASP A 242 15.74 -6.73 14.87
N LYS A 243 16.66 -7.49 14.25
CA LYS A 243 17.91 -7.91 14.89
C LYS A 243 18.89 -6.77 15.07
N VAL A 244 18.88 -5.83 14.13
CA VAL A 244 19.78 -4.66 14.13
C VAL A 244 19.03 -3.33 14.30
N ASP A 245 17.72 -3.38 14.55
CA ASP A 245 16.82 -2.22 14.72
C ASP A 245 16.99 -1.17 13.58
N LYS A 246 17.08 -1.65 12.34
CA LYS A 246 17.37 -0.81 11.19
C LYS A 246 16.55 -1.19 9.95
N PHE A 247 16.23 -0.19 9.13
CA PHE A 247 15.69 -0.43 7.79
C PHE A 247 16.82 -0.70 6.79
N HIS A 248 16.60 -1.70 5.93
CA HIS A 248 17.44 -2.01 4.78
C HIS A 248 16.67 -1.71 3.49
N GLY A 249 17.33 -1.11 2.52
CA GLY A 249 16.72 -0.71 1.25
C GLY A 249 17.10 -1.62 0.09
N ILE A 250 16.10 -1.89 -0.78
CA ILE A 250 16.29 -2.48 -2.09
C ILE A 250 15.66 -1.53 -3.10
N LYS A 251 16.43 -1.12 -4.11
CA LYS A 251 15.95 -0.25 -5.18
C LYS A 251 16.09 -0.98 -6.51
N THR A 252 15.01 -1.00 -7.28
CA THR A 252 14.95 -1.63 -8.59
C THR A 252 14.35 -0.64 -9.58
N ASN A 253 15.00 -0.45 -10.71
CA ASN A 253 14.46 0.29 -11.83
C ASN A 253 13.77 -0.73 -12.75
N LEU A 254 12.66 -0.35 -13.37
CA LEU A 254 12.12 -1.10 -14.49
C LEU A 254 13.09 -0.91 -15.66
N PRO A 255 13.75 -1.97 -16.15
CA PRO A 255 14.69 -1.84 -17.26
C PRO A 255 13.92 -1.43 -18.54
N LYS A 256 14.49 -0.52 -19.28
CA LYS A 256 14.12 -0.31 -20.68
C LYS A 256 14.72 -1.46 -21.50
N GLY A 257 13.96 -2.53 -21.65
CA GLY A 257 14.43 -3.73 -22.35
C GLY A 257 14.59 -4.91 -21.39
N TYR A 258 13.96 -5.98 -21.74
CA TYR A 258 13.62 -7.13 -20.93
C TYR A 258 14.82 -8.06 -20.66
N GLU A 259 15.16 -8.32 -19.39
CA GLU A 259 15.67 -9.59 -18.90
C GLU A 259 14.77 -10.08 -17.75
N PRO A 260 14.12 -11.27 -17.91
CA PRO A 260 13.19 -11.75 -16.89
C PRO A 260 13.90 -12.36 -15.70
N LYS A 261 13.39 -12.03 -14.52
CA LYS A 261 13.57 -12.70 -13.23
C LYS A 261 14.78 -12.30 -12.41
N ILE A 262 14.62 -11.26 -11.62
CA ILE A 262 15.32 -11.19 -10.34
C ILE A 262 14.28 -11.41 -9.23
N LYS A 263 14.15 -12.67 -8.77
CA LYS A 263 13.50 -12.98 -7.52
C LYS A 263 14.49 -12.64 -6.41
N ILE A 264 14.34 -11.48 -5.79
CA ILE A 264 15.15 -11.10 -4.64
C ILE A 264 14.45 -11.70 -3.42
N GLU A 265 14.90 -12.88 -3.01
CA GLU A 265 14.48 -13.45 -1.74
C GLU A 265 15.08 -12.60 -0.61
N ILE A 266 14.24 -11.88 0.09
CA ILE A 266 14.62 -11.31 1.39
C ILE A 266 14.66 -12.51 2.33
N LYS A 267 15.88 -13.04 2.54
CA LYS A 267 16.11 -14.18 3.44
C LYS A 267 15.42 -13.91 4.77
N LYS A 268 14.75 -14.94 5.30
CA LYS A 268 14.04 -14.93 6.58
C LYS A 268 14.78 -14.10 7.62
N LEU A 269 14.16 -12.96 7.95
CA LEU A 269 14.60 -12.10 9.03
C LEU A 269 14.35 -12.79 10.36
#